data_2208a184aa4634062967a0039966a253
#
_entry.id   2208a184aa4634062967a0039966a253
#
_cell.length_a   1.000
_cell.length_b   1.000
_cell.length_c   1.000
_cell.angle_alpha   90.00
_cell.angle_beta   90.00
_cell.angle_gamma   90.00
#
_symmetry.space_group_name_H-M   'P 1'
#
loop_
_entity.id
_entity.type
_entity.pdbx_description
1 polymer ?
#
loop_
_entity_poly.entity_id
_entity_poly.type
_entity_poly.pdbx_seq_one_letter_code
_entity_poly.pdbx_strand_id
1 'polypeptide(L)'
;NLWFFGGIIKKVLPKINGTAGSMIGTTCNFQKIEGSVNDRFCTASVMFRNTNEAELKKEYAAFTAIAEKYGITLEIERDEYYKPADMDSPAYAYTVECLAKIFPRFAAAPYVLSAGTDAWRLTPVCDCVLRFAPTRMSNQQLGSIHAVDENLDIAAVAEAAVFYKYFDLNYK
;
A
#
# COMPACT_ATOMS: atom_id res chain seq x y z
N ASN A 1 -24.93 3.80 -5.28
CA ASN A 1 -25.38 2.49 -4.70
C ASN A 1 -24.23 1.47 -4.53
N LEU A 2 -23.00 1.94 -4.36
CA LEU A 2 -21.83 1.10 -4.02
C LEU A 2 -22.01 0.34 -2.69
N TRP A 3 -22.82 0.87 -1.78
CA TRP A 3 -23.11 0.21 -0.50
C TRP A 3 -23.82 -1.14 -0.66
N PHE A 4 -24.76 -1.26 -1.61
CA PHE A 4 -25.51 -2.50 -1.85
C PHE A 4 -24.66 -3.58 -2.55
N PHE A 5 -23.72 -3.18 -3.40
CA PHE A 5 -22.88 -4.10 -4.16
C PHE A 5 -21.51 -4.37 -3.53
N GLY A 6 -21.15 -3.68 -2.45
CA GLY A 6 -19.82 -3.79 -1.82
C GLY A 6 -19.42 -5.23 -1.46
N GLY A 7 -20.35 -6.01 -0.93
CA GLY A 7 -20.11 -7.43 -0.61
C GLY A 7 -19.88 -8.33 -1.84
N ILE A 8 -20.54 -8.01 -2.95
CA ILE A 8 -20.35 -8.74 -4.21
C ILE A 8 -19.02 -8.34 -4.84
N ILE A 9 -18.71 -7.05 -4.85
CA ILE A 9 -17.43 -6.53 -5.38
C ILE A 9 -16.25 -7.16 -4.64
N LYS A 10 -16.27 -7.22 -3.31
CA LYS A 10 -15.23 -7.88 -2.50
C LYS A 10 -15.00 -9.34 -2.88
N LYS A 11 -16.04 -10.07 -3.29
CA LYS A 11 -15.95 -11.50 -3.66
C LYS A 11 -15.53 -11.71 -5.12
N VAL A 12 -15.89 -10.81 -6.00
CA VAL A 12 -15.74 -10.98 -7.46
C VAL A 12 -14.47 -10.31 -7.97
N LEU A 13 -14.13 -9.14 -7.45
CA LEU A 13 -12.99 -8.36 -7.91
C LEU A 13 -11.63 -9.09 -7.80
N PRO A 14 -11.33 -9.82 -6.70
CA PRO A 14 -10.10 -10.62 -6.61
C PRO A 14 -9.96 -11.71 -7.67
N LYS A 15 -11.10 -12.23 -8.16
CA LYS A 15 -11.12 -13.27 -9.18
C LYS A 15 -10.89 -12.72 -10.59
N ILE A 16 -11.22 -11.45 -10.81
CA ILE A 16 -11.08 -10.78 -12.09
C ILE A 16 -9.70 -10.13 -12.22
N ASN A 17 -9.22 -9.53 -11.13
CA ASN A 17 -7.94 -8.83 -11.10
C ASN A 17 -7.25 -9.03 -9.75
N GLY A 18 -6.14 -9.77 -9.75
CA GLY A 18 -5.37 -10.07 -8.54
C GLY A 18 -4.83 -8.83 -7.83
N THR A 19 -4.42 -7.80 -8.58
CA THR A 19 -3.95 -6.52 -8.00
C THR A 19 -5.08 -5.80 -7.27
N ALA A 20 -6.26 -5.72 -7.87
CA ALA A 20 -7.44 -5.14 -7.20
C ALA A 20 -7.86 -5.97 -5.98
N GLY A 21 -7.69 -7.29 -6.03
CA GLY A 21 -7.93 -8.18 -4.89
C GLY A 21 -7.04 -7.88 -3.70
N SER A 22 -5.75 -7.65 -3.94
CA SER A 22 -4.79 -7.30 -2.87
C SER A 22 -5.06 -5.93 -2.23
N MET A 23 -5.83 -5.06 -2.90
CA MET A 23 -6.21 -3.74 -2.38
C MET A 23 -7.42 -3.79 -1.44
N ILE A 24 -8.24 -4.83 -1.50
CA ILE A 24 -9.52 -4.89 -0.77
C ILE A 24 -9.64 -6.03 0.24
N GLY A 25 -8.62 -6.90 0.32
CA GLY A 25 -8.59 -8.05 1.22
C GLY A 25 -7.30 -8.17 2.00
N THR A 26 -7.25 -9.13 2.92
CA THR A 26 -6.01 -9.51 3.60
C THR A 26 -5.12 -10.28 2.65
N THR A 27 -3.86 -9.87 2.54
CA THR A 27 -2.81 -10.65 1.91
C THR A 27 -1.94 -11.30 2.97
N CYS A 28 -1.56 -12.55 2.74
CA CYS A 28 -0.66 -13.31 3.58
C CYS A 28 0.48 -13.84 2.70
N ASN A 29 1.69 -13.38 2.94
CA ASN A 29 2.85 -13.76 2.16
C ASN A 29 3.94 -14.36 3.03
N PHE A 30 4.43 -15.55 2.66
CA PHE A 30 5.64 -16.10 3.22
C PHE A 30 6.84 -15.35 2.66
N GLN A 31 7.60 -14.71 3.55
CA GLN A 31 8.78 -13.92 3.19
C GLN A 31 10.03 -14.78 3.16
N LYS A 32 10.15 -15.68 4.11
CA LYS A 32 11.33 -16.51 4.31
C LYS A 32 10.95 -17.80 5.01
N ILE A 33 11.63 -18.89 4.65
CA ILE A 33 11.57 -20.17 5.35
C ILE A 33 13.01 -20.62 5.52
N GLU A 34 13.42 -20.91 6.74
CA GLU A 34 14.78 -21.33 7.10
C GLU A 34 14.73 -22.56 7.97
N GLY A 35 15.64 -23.47 7.70
CA GLY A 35 15.83 -24.70 8.43
C GLY A 35 16.66 -25.70 7.65
N SER A 36 17.24 -26.66 8.35
CA SER A 36 17.96 -27.79 7.75
C SER A 36 17.56 -29.07 8.41
N VAL A 37 17.92 -30.21 7.82
CA VAL A 37 17.67 -31.54 8.40
C VAL A 37 18.38 -31.77 9.73
N ASN A 38 19.38 -30.94 10.05
CA ASN A 38 20.11 -31.01 11.31
C ASN A 38 19.60 -30.01 12.33
N ASP A 39 18.67 -29.12 11.95
CA ASP A 39 18.11 -28.14 12.84
C ASP A 39 16.96 -28.75 13.65
N ARG A 40 16.89 -28.34 14.91
CA ARG A 40 15.79 -28.73 15.79
C ARG A 40 14.48 -28.02 15.42
N PHE A 41 14.57 -26.86 14.79
CA PHE A 41 13.46 -26.02 14.43
C PHE A 41 13.57 -25.54 12.97
N CYS A 42 12.43 -25.37 12.35
CA CYS A 42 12.29 -24.62 11.10
C CYS A 42 11.52 -23.34 11.42
N THR A 43 11.97 -22.21 10.88
CA THR A 43 11.34 -20.90 11.05
C THR A 43 10.79 -20.39 9.72
N ALA A 44 9.66 -19.70 9.79
CA ALA A 44 9.10 -19.03 8.63
C ALA A 44 8.63 -17.63 9.02
N SER A 45 9.04 -16.62 8.26
CA SER A 45 8.51 -15.26 8.39
C SER A 45 7.31 -15.09 7.47
N VAL A 46 6.19 -14.63 8.04
CA VAL A 46 4.93 -14.43 7.34
C VAL A 46 4.48 -13.00 7.50
N MET A 47 4.08 -12.35 6.42
CA MET A 47 3.59 -10.98 6.43
C MET A 47 2.12 -10.93 6.07
N PHE A 48 1.31 -10.37 6.97
CA PHE A 48 -0.08 -10.02 6.73
C PHE A 48 -0.22 -8.54 6.38
N ARG A 49 -1.06 -8.22 5.41
CA ARG A 49 -1.41 -6.84 5.06
C ARG A 49 -2.91 -6.73 4.81
N ASN A 50 -3.54 -5.70 5.35
CA ASN A 50 -4.91 -5.31 5.05
C ASN A 50 -5.07 -3.80 5.25
N THR A 51 -5.99 -3.19 4.52
CA THR A 51 -6.40 -1.78 4.72
C THR A 51 -7.39 -1.60 5.86
N ASN A 52 -7.96 -2.69 6.37
CA ASN A 52 -8.90 -2.70 7.49
C ASN A 52 -8.30 -3.44 8.68
N GLU A 53 -8.02 -2.72 9.75
CA GLU A 53 -7.40 -3.25 10.96
C GLU A 53 -8.23 -4.37 11.62
N ALA A 54 -9.56 -4.23 11.65
CA ALA A 54 -10.43 -5.24 12.26
C ALA A 54 -10.44 -6.56 11.46
N GLU A 55 -10.43 -6.47 10.12
CA GLU A 55 -10.30 -7.64 9.25
C GLU A 55 -8.92 -8.29 9.43
N LEU A 56 -7.84 -7.48 9.50
CA LEU A 56 -6.48 -7.98 9.73
C LEU A 56 -6.39 -8.76 11.05
N LYS A 57 -6.91 -8.21 12.14
CA LYS A 57 -6.93 -8.87 13.46
C LYS A 57 -7.71 -10.18 13.44
N LYS A 58 -8.84 -10.22 12.72
CA LYS A 58 -9.64 -11.45 12.56
C LYS A 58 -8.87 -12.54 11.81
N GLU A 59 -8.24 -12.21 10.71
CA GLU A 59 -7.46 -13.15 9.91
C GLU A 59 -6.23 -13.65 10.68
N TYR A 60 -5.57 -12.75 11.42
CA TYR A 60 -4.45 -13.12 12.29
C TYR A 60 -4.90 -14.09 13.40
N ALA A 61 -6.05 -13.84 14.04
CA ALA A 61 -6.59 -14.77 15.05
C ALA A 61 -6.91 -16.15 14.47
N ALA A 62 -7.45 -16.21 13.24
CA ALA A 62 -7.67 -17.47 12.54
C ALA A 62 -6.36 -18.21 12.24
N PHE A 63 -5.33 -17.47 11.81
CA PHE A 63 -3.99 -18.02 11.58
C PHE A 63 -3.37 -18.56 12.87
N THR A 64 -3.49 -17.82 13.98
CA THR A 64 -3.01 -18.23 15.30
C THR A 64 -3.66 -19.56 15.75
N ALA A 65 -4.97 -19.69 15.61
CA ALA A 65 -5.67 -20.92 15.94
C ALA A 65 -5.20 -22.13 15.12
N ILE A 66 -4.84 -21.92 13.85
CA ILE A 66 -4.26 -22.98 13.01
C ILE A 66 -2.85 -23.32 13.50
N ALA A 67 -2.02 -22.33 13.79
CA ALA A 67 -0.65 -22.51 14.27
C ALA A 67 -0.63 -23.33 15.57
N GLU A 68 -1.48 -22.97 16.53
CA GLU A 68 -1.65 -23.70 17.80
C GLU A 68 -2.04 -25.15 17.59
N LYS A 69 -2.99 -25.41 16.67
CA LYS A 69 -3.42 -26.78 16.32
C LYS A 69 -2.26 -27.67 15.86
N TYR A 70 -1.26 -27.08 15.21
CA TYR A 70 -0.08 -27.81 14.71
C TYR A 70 1.15 -27.66 15.59
N GLY A 71 1.02 -27.08 16.81
CA GLY A 71 2.12 -26.90 17.74
C GLY A 71 3.18 -25.90 17.28
N ILE A 72 2.80 -24.93 16.45
CA ILE A 72 3.68 -23.89 15.93
C ILE A 72 3.66 -22.71 16.91
N THR A 73 4.84 -22.28 17.36
CA THR A 73 5.00 -21.07 18.15
C THR A 73 5.03 -19.85 17.22
N LEU A 74 4.22 -18.83 17.54
CA LEU A 74 4.19 -17.57 16.82
C LEU A 74 4.87 -16.47 17.65
N GLU A 75 5.71 -15.70 16.99
CA GLU A 75 6.30 -14.47 17.50
C GLU A 75 5.92 -13.32 16.60
N ILE A 76 5.48 -12.20 17.19
CA ILE A 76 5.14 -11.00 16.43
C ILE A 76 6.38 -10.12 16.39
N GLU A 77 7.00 -10.01 15.21
CA GLU A 77 8.14 -9.12 14.98
C GLU A 77 7.69 -7.66 14.83
N ARG A 78 6.51 -7.45 14.22
CA ARG A 78 5.95 -6.12 13.98
C ARG A 78 4.42 -6.18 14.00
N ASP A 79 3.81 -5.42 14.90
CA ASP A 79 2.36 -5.19 14.95
C ASP A 79 2.08 -3.70 14.74
N GLU A 80 1.99 -3.31 13.48
CA GLU A 80 1.84 -1.91 13.08
C GLU A 80 0.70 -1.77 12.07
N TYR A 81 -0.26 -0.94 12.42
CA TYR A 81 -1.32 -0.51 11.52
C TYR A 81 -1.18 0.97 11.23
N TYR A 82 -1.07 1.31 9.95
CA TYR A 82 -0.97 2.70 9.51
C TYR A 82 -2.30 3.18 8.98
N LYS A 83 -2.84 4.19 9.66
CA LYS A 83 -4.08 4.85 9.26
C LYS A 83 -3.99 5.32 7.80
N PRO A 84 -5.01 5.06 6.98
CA PRO A 84 -5.10 5.65 5.64
C PRO A 84 -5.04 7.18 5.71
N ALA A 85 -4.51 7.80 4.66
CA ALA A 85 -4.55 9.25 4.54
C ALA A 85 -6.00 9.75 4.50
N ASP A 86 -6.26 10.85 5.18
CA ASP A 86 -7.58 11.47 5.21
C ASP A 86 -7.81 12.26 3.91
N MET A 87 -8.81 11.83 3.13
CA MET A 87 -9.17 12.47 1.87
C MET A 87 -9.94 13.78 2.06
N ASP A 88 -10.45 14.03 3.25
CA ASP A 88 -11.12 15.30 3.59
C ASP A 88 -10.12 16.31 4.19
N SER A 89 -8.84 15.94 4.31
CA SER A 89 -7.81 16.80 4.86
C SER A 89 -7.45 17.98 3.96
N PRO A 90 -7.06 19.14 4.54
CA PRO A 90 -6.53 20.26 3.77
C PRO A 90 -5.31 19.89 2.91
N ALA A 91 -4.47 18.97 3.40
CA ALA A 91 -3.30 18.47 2.67
C ALA A 91 -3.68 17.75 1.37
N TYR A 92 -4.72 16.93 1.39
CA TYR A 92 -5.22 16.29 0.19
C TYR A 92 -5.83 17.30 -0.78
N ALA A 93 -6.69 18.19 -0.28
CA ALA A 93 -7.32 19.22 -1.11
C ALA A 93 -6.28 20.10 -1.81
N TYR A 94 -5.26 20.56 -1.08
CA TYR A 94 -4.16 21.34 -1.64
C TYR A 94 -3.36 20.55 -2.70
N THR A 95 -3.07 19.29 -2.45
CA THR A 95 -2.37 18.43 -3.41
C THR A 95 -3.16 18.30 -4.72
N VAL A 96 -4.47 18.10 -4.63
CA VAL A 96 -5.36 18.00 -5.80
C VAL A 96 -5.40 19.33 -6.58
N GLU A 97 -5.44 20.46 -5.89
CA GLU A 97 -5.37 21.79 -6.51
C GLU A 97 -4.06 21.98 -7.29
N CYS A 98 -2.93 21.65 -6.66
CA CYS A 98 -1.62 21.73 -7.32
C CYS A 98 -1.53 20.80 -8.55
N LEU A 99 -2.09 19.59 -8.44
CA LEU A 99 -2.16 18.66 -9.57
C LEU A 99 -2.98 19.23 -10.73
N ALA A 100 -4.14 19.80 -10.46
CA ALA A 100 -4.99 20.41 -11.49
C ALA A 100 -4.31 21.61 -12.20
N LYS A 101 -3.42 22.32 -11.49
CA LYS A 101 -2.65 23.43 -12.07
C LYS A 101 -1.51 22.96 -12.96
N ILE A 102 -0.74 21.97 -12.49
CA ILE A 102 0.47 21.51 -13.20
C ILE A 102 0.14 20.47 -14.26
N PHE A 103 -0.86 19.62 -13.98
CA PHE A 103 -1.28 18.53 -14.86
C PHE A 103 -2.77 18.61 -15.24
N PRO A 104 -3.22 19.65 -15.93
CA PRO A 104 -4.65 19.91 -16.18
C PRO A 104 -5.36 18.84 -17.02
N ARG A 105 -4.61 17.92 -17.62
CA ARG A 105 -5.18 16.81 -18.42
C ARG A 105 -5.42 15.55 -17.58
N PHE A 106 -5.03 15.53 -16.31
CA PHE A 106 -5.17 14.38 -15.43
C PHE A 106 -6.18 14.67 -14.33
N ALA A 107 -6.97 13.67 -13.99
CA ALA A 107 -7.84 13.72 -12.81
C ALA A 107 -7.12 13.06 -11.64
N ALA A 108 -7.19 13.68 -10.47
CA ALA A 108 -6.71 13.07 -9.23
C ALA A 108 -7.77 12.11 -8.69
N ALA A 109 -7.34 10.92 -8.30
CA ALA A 109 -8.17 9.95 -7.61
C ALA A 109 -7.35 9.22 -6.54
N PRO A 110 -7.90 9.02 -5.34
CA PRO A 110 -7.25 8.19 -4.33
C PRO A 110 -7.26 6.72 -4.76
N TYR A 111 -6.20 6.00 -4.41
CA TYR A 111 -6.15 4.56 -4.56
C TYR A 111 -5.43 3.92 -3.36
N VAL A 112 -5.58 2.61 -3.20
CA VAL A 112 -4.88 1.86 -2.17
C VAL A 112 -3.52 1.44 -2.69
N LEU A 113 -2.45 1.93 -2.06
CA LEU A 113 -1.09 1.50 -2.34
C LEU A 113 -0.86 0.13 -1.69
N SER A 114 -0.61 -0.90 -2.51
CA SER A 114 -0.35 -2.27 -2.05
C SER A 114 1.09 -2.51 -1.56
N ALA A 115 1.96 -1.49 -1.67
CA ALA A 115 3.36 -1.52 -1.25
C ALA A 115 3.61 -0.73 0.04
N GLY A 116 4.69 -1.05 0.75
CA GLY A 116 5.18 -0.24 1.85
C GLY A 116 5.94 0.99 1.33
N THR A 117 5.90 2.09 2.08
CA THR A 117 6.70 3.31 1.84
C THR A 117 7.21 3.85 3.17
N ASP A 118 8.26 4.66 3.17
CA ASP A 118 8.77 5.33 4.37
C ASP A 118 7.79 6.34 5.00
N ALA A 119 6.67 6.61 4.34
CA ALA A 119 5.60 7.45 4.85
C ALA A 119 5.09 7.01 6.24
N TRP A 120 5.21 5.72 6.60
CA TRP A 120 4.81 5.24 7.91
C TRP A 120 5.59 5.91 9.05
N ARG A 121 6.85 6.31 8.81
CA ARG A 121 7.70 6.99 9.81
C ARG A 121 7.17 8.38 10.16
N LEU A 122 6.37 8.98 9.29
CA LEU A 122 5.80 10.31 9.47
C LEU A 122 4.42 10.27 10.16
N THR A 123 3.74 9.12 10.12
CA THR A 123 2.37 9.01 10.70
C THR A 123 2.27 9.33 12.19
N PRO A 124 3.30 9.13 13.07
CA PRO A 124 3.24 9.54 14.46
C PRO A 124 3.35 11.06 14.69
N VAL A 125 3.83 11.81 13.69
CA VAL A 125 4.13 13.24 13.82
C VAL A 125 3.34 14.12 12.85
N CYS A 126 2.56 13.53 11.94
CA CYS A 126 1.72 14.22 10.96
C CYS A 126 0.30 13.67 10.99
N ASP A 127 -0.68 14.57 11.00
CA ASP A 127 -2.10 14.18 10.99
C ASP A 127 -2.54 13.55 9.67
N CYS A 128 -1.92 13.97 8.55
CA CYS A 128 -2.16 13.41 7.24
C CYS A 128 -0.85 13.18 6.48
N VAL A 129 -0.60 11.96 6.07
CA VAL A 129 0.58 11.58 5.27
C VAL A 129 0.12 11.00 3.95
N LEU A 130 0.28 11.77 2.88
CA LEU A 130 -0.04 11.34 1.52
C LEU A 130 1.13 10.53 0.94
N ARG A 131 0.80 9.37 0.35
CA ARG A 131 1.74 8.55 -0.42
C ARG A 131 1.55 8.87 -1.88
N PHE A 132 2.41 9.77 -2.39
CA PHE A 132 2.22 10.37 -3.70
C PHE A 132 3.57 10.69 -4.36
N ALA A 133 3.65 10.47 -5.66
CA ALA A 133 4.75 10.93 -6.51
C ALA A 133 4.18 11.53 -7.81
N PRO A 134 4.49 12.78 -8.16
CA PRO A 134 3.99 13.44 -9.37
C PRO A 134 4.76 13.00 -10.62
N THR A 135 4.98 11.71 -10.77
CA THR A 135 5.71 11.10 -11.87
C THR A 135 4.79 10.31 -12.77
N ARG A 136 4.80 10.63 -14.06
CA ARG A 136 4.07 9.84 -15.06
C ARG A 136 4.85 8.55 -15.33
N MET A 137 4.14 7.44 -15.28
CA MET A 137 4.67 6.12 -15.60
C MET A 137 3.74 5.40 -16.55
N SER A 138 4.28 4.71 -17.53
CA SER A 138 3.55 3.73 -18.32
C SER A 138 3.28 2.47 -17.48
N ASN A 139 2.34 1.63 -17.93
CA ASN A 139 2.11 0.34 -17.27
C ASN A 139 3.35 -0.55 -17.27
N GLN A 140 4.19 -0.46 -18.30
CA GLN A 140 5.45 -1.18 -18.39
C GLN A 140 6.43 -0.69 -17.31
N GLN A 141 6.60 0.62 -17.17
CA GLN A 141 7.46 1.22 -16.13
C GLN A 141 6.96 0.89 -14.72
N LEU A 142 5.64 1.00 -14.50
CA LEU A 142 5.04 0.62 -13.21
C LEU A 142 5.28 -0.86 -12.88
N GLY A 143 5.19 -1.74 -13.86
CA GLY A 143 5.49 -3.17 -13.71
C GLY A 143 6.97 -3.51 -13.56
N SER A 144 7.88 -2.59 -13.90
CA SER A 144 9.34 -2.78 -13.77
C SER A 144 9.91 -2.27 -12.45
N ILE A 145 9.10 -1.68 -11.58
CA ILE A 145 9.55 -1.22 -10.25
C ILE A 145 10.17 -2.39 -9.49
N HIS A 146 11.40 -2.22 -9.02
CA HIS A 146 12.25 -3.23 -8.38
C HIS A 146 12.74 -4.36 -9.30
N ALA A 147 12.54 -4.26 -10.62
CA ALA A 147 13.09 -5.19 -11.59
C ALA A 147 14.43 -4.70 -12.16
N VAL A 148 15.11 -5.58 -12.91
CA VAL A 148 16.44 -5.28 -13.50
C VAL A 148 16.38 -4.11 -14.49
N ASP A 149 15.26 -3.97 -15.20
CA ASP A 149 15.05 -2.92 -16.23
C ASP A 149 14.24 -1.74 -15.72
N GLU A 150 14.21 -1.49 -14.40
CA GLU A 150 13.52 -0.34 -13.83
C GLU A 150 14.01 0.96 -14.47
N ASN A 151 13.07 1.72 -15.01
CA ASN A 151 13.38 2.96 -15.71
C ASN A 151 12.28 3.98 -15.55
N LEU A 152 12.63 5.24 -15.79
CA LEU A 152 11.72 6.37 -15.74
C LEU A 152 12.08 7.36 -16.84
N ASP A 153 11.07 7.98 -17.46
CA ASP A 153 11.29 9.01 -18.47
C ASP A 153 11.92 10.26 -17.84
N ILE A 154 12.98 10.78 -18.45
CA ILE A 154 13.64 12.02 -17.99
C ILE A 154 12.63 13.18 -17.96
N ALA A 155 11.72 13.25 -18.94
CA ALA A 155 10.66 14.26 -18.97
C ALA A 155 9.74 14.16 -17.74
N ALA A 156 9.41 12.96 -17.28
CA ALA A 156 8.58 12.77 -16.08
C ALA A 156 9.28 13.27 -14.80
N VAL A 157 10.60 13.13 -14.72
CA VAL A 157 11.41 13.68 -13.62
C VAL A 157 11.37 15.21 -13.63
N ALA A 158 11.53 15.82 -14.83
CA ALA A 158 11.46 17.27 -14.97
C ALA A 158 10.07 17.82 -14.60
N GLU A 159 8.99 17.15 -15.01
CA GLU A 159 7.60 17.50 -14.65
C GLU A 159 7.37 17.39 -13.14
N ALA A 160 7.91 16.35 -12.49
CA ALA A 160 7.84 16.19 -11.04
C ALA A 160 8.54 17.34 -10.31
N ALA A 161 9.71 17.77 -10.79
CA ALA A 161 10.43 18.90 -10.22
C ALA A 161 9.63 20.21 -10.33
N VAL A 162 8.94 20.44 -11.44
CA VAL A 162 8.03 21.59 -11.62
C VAL A 162 6.88 21.52 -10.63
N PHE A 163 6.29 20.34 -10.43
CA PHE A 163 5.21 20.15 -9.46
C PHE A 163 5.68 20.47 -8.03
N TYR A 164 6.77 19.90 -7.57
CA TYR A 164 7.28 20.12 -6.22
C TYR A 164 7.66 21.59 -5.98
N LYS A 165 8.28 22.24 -6.96
CA LYS A 165 8.57 23.66 -6.89
C LYS A 165 7.30 24.50 -6.73
N TYR A 166 6.26 24.19 -7.50
CA TYR A 166 4.97 24.88 -7.38
C TYR A 166 4.32 24.63 -6.02
N PHE A 167 4.31 23.36 -5.61
CA PHE A 167 3.74 22.91 -4.34
C PHE A 167 4.36 23.65 -3.15
N ASP A 168 5.68 23.69 -3.07
CA ASP A 168 6.43 24.31 -1.98
C ASP A 168 6.23 25.84 -1.95
N LEU A 169 6.35 26.50 -3.10
CA LEU A 169 6.24 27.96 -3.17
C LEU A 169 4.83 28.51 -2.89
N ASN A 170 3.79 27.72 -3.04
CA ASN A 170 2.39 28.13 -2.88
C ASN A 170 1.74 27.54 -1.61
N TYR A 171 2.45 26.75 -0.83
CA TYR A 171 1.96 26.26 0.46
C TYR A 171 1.83 27.42 1.45
N LYS A 172 0.66 27.54 2.10
CA LYS A 172 0.33 28.63 3.04
C LYS A 172 0.00 28.06 4.42
#